data_c9f9a8096b54771410de1f6cb7598c0f
#
_entry.id   c9f9a8096b54771410de1f6cb7598c0f
#
_cell.length_a   1.000
_cell.length_b   1.000
_cell.length_c   1.000
_cell.angle_alpha   90.00
_cell.angle_beta   90.00
_cell.angle_gamma   90.00
#
_symmetry.space_group_name_H-M   'P 1'
#
loop_
_entity.id
_entity.type
_entity.pdbx_description
1 polymer ?
#
loop_
_entity_poly.entity_id
_entity_poly.type
_entity_poly.pdbx_seq_one_letter_code
_entity_poly.pdbx_strand_id
1 'polypeptide(L)'
;QEDNAWKYYQYYGEDYESYMQEDENKNNYSVPDTQTEPDVEYVPRGSSDGMLIVVDPGHNYNGVDTGAVGNGLREQDITFYIAEKLKPILERNGFSVIMTRNSLKENVSNESVSASLARRSEIANRNGADLFVSIHCNAGGGTGVETYYCTDSSDGKAFASFIQKNVVDMIGLRDRGVKNARYAVLRNTDMTALLLETGFIDTASDAAYLGSAEYQQKYAEAIAKGICEYVGVEYNG
;
A
#
# COMPACT_ATOMS: atom_id res chain seq x y z
N GLN A 1 22.59 12.77 2.71
CA GLN A 1 22.11 12.43 1.36
C GLN A 1 22.22 10.92 1.06
N GLU A 2 22.97 10.14 1.86
CA GLU A 2 23.10 8.67 1.68
C GLU A 2 22.04 7.85 2.39
N ASP A 3 21.25 8.41 3.31
CA ASP A 3 20.37 7.67 4.21
C ASP A 3 19.03 7.19 3.58
N ASN A 4 18.72 7.58 2.36
CA ASN A 4 17.47 7.18 1.70
C ASN A 4 17.64 6.16 0.57
N ALA A 5 18.86 5.80 0.19
CA ALA A 5 19.11 4.88 -0.93
C ALA A 5 18.46 3.50 -0.72
N TRP A 6 18.48 2.98 0.52
CA TRP A 6 17.87 1.71 0.87
C TRP A 6 16.34 1.70 0.65
N LYS A 7 15.68 2.86 0.87
CA LYS A 7 14.24 3.03 0.67
C LYS A 7 13.87 2.85 -0.81
N TYR A 8 14.66 3.44 -1.69
CA TYR A 8 14.46 3.31 -3.13
C TYR A 8 14.79 1.91 -3.63
N TYR A 9 15.82 1.26 -3.09
CA TYR A 9 16.17 -0.11 -3.44
C TYR A 9 15.08 -1.12 -3.08
N GLN A 10 14.41 -0.93 -1.95
CA GLN A 10 13.26 -1.76 -1.55
C GLN A 10 12.06 -1.63 -2.49
N TYR A 11 11.83 -0.44 -3.06
CA TYR A 11 10.69 -0.18 -3.93
C TYR A 11 10.94 -0.46 -5.41
N TYR A 12 12.18 -0.32 -5.88
CA TYR A 12 12.55 -0.41 -7.30
C TYR A 12 13.33 -1.68 -7.65
N GLY A 13 13.86 -2.43 -6.68
CA GLY A 13 14.66 -3.64 -6.90
C GLY A 13 15.94 -3.35 -7.71
N GLU A 14 16.31 -4.26 -8.62
CA GLU A 14 17.52 -4.12 -9.46
C GLU A 14 17.41 -2.96 -10.48
N ASP A 15 16.22 -2.45 -10.74
CA ASP A 15 15.99 -1.27 -11.60
C ASP A 15 16.38 0.06 -10.92
N TYR A 16 16.77 0.03 -9.63
CA TYR A 16 17.17 1.22 -8.91
C TYR A 16 18.34 1.97 -9.57
N GLU A 17 19.36 1.25 -10.04
CA GLU A 17 20.51 1.88 -10.71
C GLU A 17 20.13 2.53 -12.03
N SER A 18 19.24 1.91 -12.81
CA SER A 18 18.73 2.49 -14.07
C SER A 18 17.84 3.70 -13.80
N TYR A 19 17.04 3.67 -12.74
CA TYR A 19 16.22 4.79 -12.31
C TYR A 19 17.06 5.99 -11.85
N MET A 20 18.14 5.75 -11.09
CA MET A 20 19.05 6.82 -10.64
C MET A 20 19.86 7.42 -11.80
N GLN A 21 20.24 6.62 -12.81
CA GLN A 21 20.88 7.13 -14.04
C GLN A 21 19.95 8.00 -14.89
N GLU A 22 18.65 7.72 -14.90
CA GLU A 22 17.65 8.59 -15.53
C GLU A 22 17.42 9.89 -14.74
N ASP A 23 17.54 9.86 -13.41
CA ASP A 23 17.31 11.01 -12.54
C ASP A 23 18.48 12.00 -12.52
N GLU A 24 19.75 11.54 -12.70
CA GLU A 24 20.90 12.43 -12.86
C GLU A 24 20.77 13.35 -14.11
N ASN A 25 20.05 12.91 -15.14
CA ASN A 25 19.71 13.73 -16.29
C ASN A 25 18.50 14.64 -16.08
N LYS A 26 17.76 14.50 -14.97
CA LYS A 26 16.52 15.26 -14.68
C LYS A 26 16.66 16.30 -13.58
N ASN A 27 17.88 16.71 -13.18
CA ASN A 27 18.14 17.78 -12.20
C ASN A 27 17.61 19.17 -12.61
N ASN A 28 16.71 19.26 -13.60
CA ASN A 28 15.97 20.44 -14.02
C ASN A 28 14.45 20.21 -14.04
N TYR A 29 13.90 19.26 -13.27
CA TYR A 29 12.46 19.17 -13.16
C TYR A 29 11.96 20.16 -12.10
N SER A 30 11.58 21.34 -12.54
CA SER A 30 10.52 22.11 -11.88
C SER A 30 9.27 21.23 -11.94
N VAL A 31 8.68 20.91 -10.77
CA VAL A 31 7.36 20.27 -10.68
C VAL A 31 6.44 21.03 -11.63
N PRO A 32 5.87 20.43 -12.68
CA PRO A 32 4.89 21.11 -13.49
C PRO A 32 3.72 21.41 -12.57
N ASP A 33 3.37 22.68 -12.52
CA ASP A 33 2.16 23.20 -11.92
C ASP A 33 0.98 22.31 -12.38
N THR A 34 0.17 21.92 -11.45
CA THR A 34 -0.99 21.06 -11.56
C THR A 34 -1.79 21.38 -12.83
N GLN A 35 -1.54 20.67 -13.91
CA GLN A 35 -2.57 20.52 -14.92
C GLN A 35 -3.63 19.62 -14.28
N THR A 36 -4.73 20.22 -13.89
CA THR A 36 -5.94 19.51 -13.52
C THR A 36 -6.37 18.70 -14.73
N GLU A 37 -5.98 17.41 -14.75
CA GLU A 37 -6.65 16.47 -15.63
C GLU A 37 -8.16 16.55 -15.35
N PRO A 38 -9.03 16.51 -16.37
CA PRO A 38 -10.46 16.54 -16.13
C PRO A 38 -10.78 15.40 -15.15
N ASP A 39 -11.48 15.73 -14.07
CA ASP A 39 -12.01 14.73 -13.12
C ASP A 39 -12.87 13.76 -13.93
N VAL A 40 -12.30 12.62 -14.29
CA VAL A 40 -13.08 11.53 -14.84
C VAL A 40 -13.97 11.06 -13.70
N GLU A 41 -15.27 11.30 -13.83
CA GLU A 41 -16.24 10.91 -12.83
C GLU A 41 -16.14 9.39 -12.64
N TYR A 42 -15.61 8.96 -11.49
CA TYR A 42 -15.52 7.56 -11.16
C TYR A 42 -16.92 6.98 -10.94
N VAL A 43 -17.28 5.93 -11.68
CA VAL A 43 -18.57 5.24 -11.54
C VAL A 43 -18.33 3.93 -10.78
N PRO A 44 -18.85 3.82 -9.53
CA PRO A 44 -18.71 2.59 -8.75
C PRO A 44 -19.34 1.38 -9.42
N ARG A 45 -18.78 0.19 -9.21
CA ARG A 45 -19.33 -1.08 -9.72
C ARG A 45 -20.72 -1.42 -9.13
N GLY A 46 -20.96 -1.01 -7.88
CA GLY A 46 -22.26 -1.21 -7.19
C GLY A 46 -22.52 -2.62 -6.67
N SER A 47 -21.56 -3.55 -6.77
CA SER A 47 -21.65 -4.90 -6.22
C SER A 47 -20.28 -5.45 -5.85
N SER A 48 -20.21 -6.18 -4.72
CA SER A 48 -19.03 -6.96 -4.31
C SER A 48 -19.07 -8.41 -4.82
N ASP A 49 -20.17 -8.84 -5.44
CA ASP A 49 -20.38 -10.23 -5.86
C ASP A 49 -19.28 -10.70 -6.83
N GLY A 50 -18.59 -11.77 -6.45
CA GLY A 50 -17.52 -12.36 -7.24
C GLY A 50 -16.22 -11.55 -7.29
N MET A 51 -16.12 -10.43 -6.58
CA MET A 51 -14.88 -9.65 -6.52
C MET A 51 -13.83 -10.33 -5.63
N LEU A 52 -12.62 -10.43 -6.16
CA LEU A 52 -11.45 -10.91 -5.46
C LEU A 52 -10.50 -9.73 -5.14
N ILE A 53 -10.20 -9.58 -3.87
CA ILE A 53 -9.21 -8.61 -3.40
C ILE A 53 -7.96 -9.35 -2.95
N VAL A 54 -6.79 -8.93 -3.44
CA VAL A 54 -5.52 -9.37 -2.87
C VAL A 54 -5.03 -8.32 -1.90
N VAL A 55 -4.86 -8.73 -0.64
CA VAL A 55 -4.26 -7.92 0.43
C VAL A 55 -2.79 -8.36 0.57
N ASP A 56 -1.89 -7.40 0.42
CA ASP A 56 -0.45 -7.61 0.45
C ASP A 56 0.14 -6.96 1.71
N PRO A 57 0.34 -7.71 2.82
CA PRO A 57 1.15 -7.22 3.92
C PRO A 57 2.60 -7.12 3.48
N GLY A 58 3.10 -5.89 3.34
CA GLY A 58 4.43 -5.61 2.83
C GLY A 58 5.53 -6.35 3.61
N HIS A 59 6.61 -6.61 2.91
CA HIS A 59 7.83 -7.26 3.42
C HIS A 59 7.70 -8.73 3.82
N ASN A 60 8.84 -9.37 3.96
CA ASN A 60 8.99 -10.73 4.46
C ASN A 60 9.25 -10.71 5.97
N TYR A 61 8.96 -11.80 6.65
CA TYR A 61 9.24 -11.92 8.09
C TYR A 61 10.73 -11.81 8.41
N ASN A 62 11.59 -12.43 7.59
CA ASN A 62 13.04 -12.41 7.73
C ASN A 62 13.74 -12.62 6.38
N GLY A 63 15.08 -12.61 6.38
CA GLY A 63 15.89 -12.82 5.18
C GLY A 63 15.94 -11.58 4.29
N VAL A 64 15.56 -11.74 3.03
CA VAL A 64 15.49 -10.64 2.05
C VAL A 64 14.16 -9.88 2.18
N ASP A 65 14.13 -8.63 1.74
CA ASP A 65 12.93 -7.78 1.73
C ASP A 65 12.29 -7.64 3.13
N THR A 66 13.09 -7.41 4.16
CA THR A 66 12.60 -7.02 5.49
C THR A 66 12.33 -5.52 5.52
N GLY A 67 11.25 -5.12 6.21
CA GLY A 67 10.86 -3.73 6.32
C GLY A 67 11.70 -2.90 7.29
N ALA A 68 11.29 -1.65 7.44
CA ALA A 68 11.91 -0.72 8.38
C ALA A 68 11.71 -1.16 9.84
N VAL A 69 12.62 -0.71 10.70
CA VAL A 69 12.57 -0.93 12.16
C VAL A 69 12.69 0.41 12.86
N GLY A 70 11.77 0.71 13.76
CA GLY A 70 11.78 1.95 14.54
C GLY A 70 10.92 1.85 15.80
N ASN A 71 11.29 2.54 16.84
CA ASN A 71 10.57 2.59 18.12
C ASN A 71 10.22 1.21 18.71
N GLY A 72 11.07 0.20 18.49
CA GLY A 72 10.82 -1.18 18.93
C GLY A 72 9.83 -1.96 18.08
N LEU A 73 9.37 -1.42 16.96
CA LEU A 73 8.45 -2.03 16.00
C LEU A 73 9.20 -2.50 14.75
N ARG A 74 8.65 -3.51 14.07
CA ARG A 74 9.10 -4.00 12.76
C ARG A 74 7.95 -3.83 11.77
N GLU A 75 8.22 -3.20 10.64
CA GLU A 75 7.21 -2.92 9.62
C GLU A 75 6.47 -4.19 9.16
N GLN A 76 7.20 -5.26 8.86
CA GLN A 76 6.62 -6.53 8.41
C GLN A 76 5.66 -7.18 9.42
N ASP A 77 5.78 -6.85 10.71
CA ASP A 77 4.85 -7.32 11.74
C ASP A 77 3.58 -6.46 11.72
N ILE A 78 3.72 -5.14 11.66
CA ILE A 78 2.61 -4.19 11.63
C ILE A 78 1.73 -4.40 10.39
N THR A 79 2.35 -4.50 9.22
CA THR A 79 1.62 -4.72 7.97
C THR A 79 0.82 -6.01 7.99
N PHE A 80 1.39 -7.07 8.57
CA PHE A 80 0.69 -8.34 8.75
C PHE A 80 -0.48 -8.21 9.73
N TYR A 81 -0.30 -7.57 10.88
CA TYR A 81 -1.38 -7.40 11.86
C TYR A 81 -2.57 -6.59 11.32
N ILE A 82 -2.32 -5.59 10.50
CA ILE A 82 -3.39 -4.84 9.84
C ILE A 82 -4.10 -5.72 8.79
N ALA A 83 -3.33 -6.41 7.94
CA ALA A 83 -3.88 -7.27 6.89
C ALA A 83 -4.70 -8.44 7.45
N GLU A 84 -4.21 -9.09 8.54
CA GLU A 84 -4.93 -10.17 9.23
C GLU A 84 -6.30 -9.72 9.77
N LYS A 85 -6.39 -8.48 10.26
CA LYS A 85 -7.65 -7.88 10.71
C LYS A 85 -8.54 -7.44 9.54
N LEU A 86 -7.95 -6.97 8.45
CA LEU A 86 -8.68 -6.50 7.27
C LEU A 86 -9.41 -7.65 6.56
N LYS A 87 -8.78 -8.81 6.41
CA LYS A 87 -9.35 -9.95 5.70
C LYS A 87 -10.77 -10.31 6.15
N PRO A 88 -11.05 -10.62 7.43
CA PRO A 88 -12.40 -11.00 7.86
C PRO A 88 -13.43 -9.85 7.72
N ILE A 89 -12.98 -8.58 7.74
CA ILE A 89 -13.88 -7.46 7.52
C ILE A 89 -14.33 -7.42 6.05
N LEU A 90 -13.41 -7.60 5.11
CA LEU A 90 -13.74 -7.66 3.68
C LEU A 90 -14.63 -8.85 3.35
N GLU A 91 -14.34 -10.03 3.93
CA GLU A 91 -15.16 -11.23 3.74
C GLU A 91 -16.60 -11.03 4.23
N ARG A 92 -16.82 -10.35 5.37
CA ARG A 92 -18.17 -9.99 5.86
C ARG A 92 -18.89 -9.01 4.94
N ASN A 93 -18.16 -8.22 4.17
CA ASN A 93 -18.71 -7.28 3.19
C ASN A 93 -18.87 -7.90 1.78
N GLY A 94 -18.77 -9.23 1.66
CA GLY A 94 -19.08 -9.98 0.43
C GLY A 94 -17.92 -10.12 -0.55
N PHE A 95 -16.69 -9.74 -0.17
CA PHE A 95 -15.51 -9.92 -1.00
C PHE A 95 -14.83 -11.27 -0.76
N SER A 96 -14.26 -11.84 -1.81
CA SER A 96 -13.25 -12.91 -1.66
C SER A 96 -11.89 -12.30 -1.38
N VAL A 97 -11.09 -12.91 -0.49
CA VAL A 97 -9.80 -12.32 -0.09
C VAL A 97 -8.67 -13.35 -0.10
N ILE A 98 -7.60 -13.02 -0.81
CA ILE A 98 -6.32 -13.72 -0.75
C ILE A 98 -5.29 -12.78 -0.12
N MET A 99 -4.45 -13.30 0.77
CA MET A 99 -3.28 -12.58 1.29
C MET A 99 -2.02 -13.10 0.62
N THR A 100 -1.07 -12.21 0.34
CA THR A 100 0.25 -12.62 -0.20
C THR A 100 1.11 -13.37 0.81
N ARG A 101 0.90 -13.12 2.11
CA ARG A 101 1.40 -13.91 3.25
C ARG A 101 0.23 -14.30 4.15
N ASN A 102 0.12 -15.57 4.53
CA ASN A 102 -0.98 -16.10 5.34
C ASN A 102 -0.63 -16.31 6.80
N SER A 103 0.64 -16.12 7.17
CA SER A 103 1.09 -16.13 8.55
C SER A 103 2.17 -15.08 8.79
N LEU A 104 2.29 -14.65 10.05
CA LEU A 104 3.29 -13.65 10.48
C LEU A 104 4.71 -14.06 10.06
N LYS A 105 5.05 -15.32 10.17
CA LYS A 105 6.41 -15.85 9.92
C LYS A 105 6.65 -16.33 8.49
N GLU A 106 5.71 -16.08 7.59
CA GLU A 106 5.83 -16.45 6.18
C GLU A 106 6.65 -15.41 5.41
N ASN A 107 7.45 -15.90 4.46
CA ASN A 107 8.11 -15.09 3.45
C ASN A 107 7.48 -15.37 2.09
N VAL A 108 7.27 -14.35 1.29
CA VAL A 108 6.74 -14.47 -0.08
C VAL A 108 7.78 -15.09 -1.00
N SER A 109 9.03 -14.68 -0.85
CA SER A 109 10.21 -15.28 -1.49
C SER A 109 11.46 -15.02 -0.65
N ASN A 110 12.42 -15.95 -0.67
CA ASN A 110 13.71 -15.82 -0.01
C ASN A 110 14.88 -15.65 -0.99
N GLU A 111 14.61 -15.54 -2.29
CA GLU A 111 15.64 -15.50 -3.33
C GLU A 111 16.31 -14.13 -3.42
N SER A 112 15.50 -13.07 -3.61
CA SER A 112 15.95 -11.69 -3.69
C SER A 112 14.79 -10.75 -3.38
N VAL A 113 15.08 -9.45 -3.19
CA VAL A 113 14.06 -8.40 -3.07
C VAL A 113 13.21 -8.33 -4.32
N SER A 114 13.84 -8.36 -5.51
CA SER A 114 13.13 -8.35 -6.79
C SER A 114 12.18 -9.55 -6.93
N ALA A 115 12.62 -10.76 -6.56
CA ALA A 115 11.78 -11.96 -6.58
C ALA A 115 10.61 -11.86 -5.59
N SER A 116 10.81 -11.28 -4.40
CA SER A 116 9.75 -11.03 -3.42
C SER A 116 8.68 -10.09 -4.00
N LEU A 117 9.09 -8.95 -4.55
CA LEU A 117 8.18 -7.97 -5.17
C LEU A 117 7.42 -8.57 -6.37
N ALA A 118 8.12 -9.30 -7.26
CA ALA A 118 7.50 -9.95 -8.41
C ALA A 118 6.47 -11.00 -7.98
N ARG A 119 6.78 -11.80 -6.95
CA ARG A 119 5.88 -12.83 -6.45
C ARG A 119 4.59 -12.28 -5.88
N ARG A 120 4.61 -11.10 -5.24
CA ARG A 120 3.41 -10.41 -4.73
C ARG A 120 2.44 -10.08 -5.86
N SER A 121 2.95 -9.44 -6.91
CA SER A 121 2.15 -9.13 -8.11
C SER A 121 1.66 -10.39 -8.82
N GLU A 122 2.52 -11.43 -8.93
CA GLU A 122 2.18 -12.70 -9.55
C GLU A 122 1.02 -13.42 -8.83
N ILE A 123 0.98 -13.37 -7.50
CA ILE A 123 -0.15 -13.93 -6.72
C ILE A 123 -1.46 -13.25 -7.14
N ALA A 124 -1.47 -11.93 -7.26
CA ALA A 124 -2.67 -11.19 -7.66
C ALA A 124 -3.08 -11.51 -9.11
N ASN A 125 -2.13 -11.44 -10.05
CA ASN A 125 -2.38 -11.63 -11.47
C ASN A 125 -2.87 -13.05 -11.78
N ARG A 126 -2.22 -14.09 -11.22
CA ARG A 126 -2.60 -15.49 -11.44
C ARG A 126 -3.96 -15.87 -10.89
N ASN A 127 -4.42 -15.18 -9.86
CA ASN A 127 -5.74 -15.41 -9.28
C ASN A 127 -6.83 -14.53 -9.92
N GLY A 128 -6.47 -13.65 -10.88
CA GLY A 128 -7.42 -12.76 -11.52
C GLY A 128 -8.08 -11.80 -10.53
N ALA A 129 -7.30 -11.21 -9.63
CA ALA A 129 -7.81 -10.27 -8.65
C ALA A 129 -8.43 -9.03 -9.31
N ASP A 130 -9.49 -8.49 -8.72
CA ASP A 130 -10.12 -7.25 -9.14
C ASP A 130 -9.44 -6.01 -8.52
N LEU A 131 -8.94 -6.15 -7.29
CA LEU A 131 -8.23 -5.09 -6.56
C LEU A 131 -6.98 -5.64 -5.85
N PHE A 132 -5.95 -4.82 -5.76
CA PHE A 132 -4.73 -5.11 -5.02
C PHE A 132 -4.46 -3.99 -4.01
N VAL A 133 -4.27 -4.35 -2.73
CA VAL A 133 -3.99 -3.43 -1.63
C VAL A 133 -2.71 -3.83 -0.93
N SER A 134 -1.63 -3.10 -1.15
CA SER A 134 -0.36 -3.27 -0.43
C SER A 134 -0.31 -2.35 0.78
N ILE A 135 0.09 -2.88 1.94
CA ILE A 135 0.14 -2.18 3.22
C ILE A 135 1.58 -2.09 3.67
N HIS A 136 2.05 -0.88 3.95
CA HIS A 136 3.41 -0.53 4.36
C HIS A 136 3.44 0.46 5.52
N CYS A 137 4.61 0.66 6.09
CA CYS A 137 4.91 1.74 7.01
C CYS A 137 6.07 2.57 6.46
N ASN A 138 5.90 3.87 6.45
CA ASN A 138 6.93 4.81 6.03
C ASN A 138 8.08 4.90 7.05
N ALA A 139 9.23 5.40 6.60
CA ALA A 139 10.38 5.74 7.44
C ALA A 139 11.12 6.95 6.84
N GLY A 140 11.97 7.60 7.63
CA GLY A 140 12.75 8.77 7.21
C GLY A 140 12.35 10.06 7.92
N GLY A 141 11.80 9.95 9.15
CA GLY A 141 11.58 11.08 10.07
C GLY A 141 10.41 11.99 9.70
N GLY A 142 9.47 11.51 8.86
CA GLY A 142 8.22 12.21 8.56
C GLY A 142 7.11 11.88 9.57
N THR A 143 5.88 12.33 9.28
CA THR A 143 4.68 11.96 10.02
C THR A 143 3.46 11.99 9.09
N GLY A 144 2.52 11.07 9.29
CA GLY A 144 1.25 11.02 8.57
C GLY A 144 1.13 9.88 7.57
N VAL A 145 -0.04 9.80 6.96
CA VAL A 145 -0.49 8.76 6.02
C VAL A 145 -0.39 9.25 4.60
N GLU A 146 0.05 8.39 3.69
CA GLU A 146 0.05 8.65 2.25
C GLU A 146 -0.30 7.39 1.47
N THR A 147 -1.02 7.55 0.36
CA THR A 147 -1.43 6.41 -0.48
C THR A 147 -0.90 6.60 -1.90
N TYR A 148 -0.27 5.55 -2.43
CA TYR A 148 0.32 5.55 -3.77
C TYR A 148 -0.51 4.73 -4.75
N TYR A 149 -0.60 5.20 -5.99
CA TYR A 149 -1.15 4.47 -7.13
C TYR A 149 -0.15 4.46 -8.29
N CYS A 150 -0.34 3.55 -9.25
CA CYS A 150 0.52 3.50 -10.44
C CYS A 150 0.31 4.75 -11.30
N THR A 151 1.39 5.37 -11.76
CA THR A 151 1.33 6.47 -12.72
C THR A 151 0.44 6.08 -13.92
N ASP A 152 -0.37 7.02 -14.39
CA ASP A 152 -1.30 6.85 -15.53
C ASP A 152 -2.52 5.95 -15.26
N SER A 153 -2.80 5.59 -14.00
CA SER A 153 -3.99 4.83 -13.61
C SER A 153 -5.06 5.75 -12.98
N SER A 154 -6.07 6.15 -13.74
CA SER A 154 -7.21 6.94 -13.24
C SER A 154 -7.99 6.19 -12.14
N ASP A 155 -8.25 4.91 -12.35
CA ASP A 155 -8.94 4.05 -11.38
C ASP A 155 -8.11 3.85 -10.13
N GLY A 156 -6.77 3.71 -10.29
CA GLY A 156 -5.83 3.66 -9.16
C GLY A 156 -5.84 4.95 -8.34
N LYS A 157 -5.91 6.11 -8.98
CA LYS A 157 -6.04 7.41 -8.31
C LYS A 157 -7.33 7.51 -7.51
N ALA A 158 -8.47 7.14 -8.12
CA ALA A 158 -9.76 7.14 -7.46
C ALA A 158 -9.76 6.18 -6.26
N PHE A 159 -9.29 4.95 -6.44
CA PHE A 159 -9.19 3.94 -5.38
C PHE A 159 -8.32 4.43 -4.21
N ALA A 160 -7.12 4.93 -4.49
CA ALA A 160 -6.23 5.50 -3.48
C ALA A 160 -6.86 6.66 -2.71
N SER A 161 -7.70 7.49 -3.38
CA SER A 161 -8.37 8.63 -2.74
C SER A 161 -9.42 8.20 -1.73
N PHE A 162 -10.20 7.15 -2.01
CA PHE A 162 -11.16 6.59 -1.05
C PHE A 162 -10.46 6.01 0.17
N ILE A 163 -9.36 5.29 -0.03
CA ILE A 163 -8.58 4.71 1.07
C ILE A 163 -7.93 5.82 1.91
N GLN A 164 -7.22 6.76 1.27
CA GLN A 164 -6.55 7.88 1.96
C GLN A 164 -7.53 8.64 2.85
N LYS A 165 -8.68 9.02 2.29
CA LYS A 165 -9.72 9.75 3.02
C LYS A 165 -10.18 8.99 4.27
N ASN A 166 -10.58 7.73 4.12
CA ASN A 166 -11.13 6.95 5.24
C ASN A 166 -10.07 6.67 6.31
N VAL A 167 -8.82 6.40 5.92
CA VAL A 167 -7.72 6.18 6.87
C VAL A 167 -7.40 7.46 7.65
N VAL A 168 -7.27 8.59 6.97
CA VAL A 168 -7.01 9.88 7.63
C VAL A 168 -8.14 10.24 8.59
N ASP A 169 -9.40 10.12 8.16
CA ASP A 169 -10.58 10.46 8.98
C ASP A 169 -10.66 9.57 10.24
N MET A 170 -10.33 8.29 10.15
CA MET A 170 -10.47 7.35 11.27
C MET A 170 -9.26 7.33 12.20
N ILE A 171 -8.05 7.49 11.67
CA ILE A 171 -6.80 7.43 12.45
C ILE A 171 -6.46 8.79 13.05
N GLY A 172 -6.68 9.87 12.31
CA GLY A 172 -6.38 11.24 12.75
C GLY A 172 -4.91 11.63 12.61
N LEU A 173 -4.09 10.85 11.90
CA LEU A 173 -2.74 11.26 11.53
C LEU A 173 -2.78 12.30 10.40
N ARG A 174 -1.66 13.03 10.24
CA ARG A 174 -1.51 14.03 9.18
C ARG A 174 -1.80 13.41 7.81
N ASP A 175 -2.65 14.07 7.03
CA ASP A 175 -2.86 13.76 5.62
C ASP A 175 -1.66 14.24 4.79
N ARG A 176 -0.99 13.30 4.13
CA ARG A 176 0.10 13.57 3.17
C ARG A 176 -0.36 13.43 1.72
N GLY A 177 -1.62 13.07 1.53
CA GLY A 177 -2.29 12.98 0.25
C GLY A 177 -2.04 11.71 -0.55
N VAL A 178 -2.67 11.69 -1.71
CA VAL A 178 -2.53 10.63 -2.71
C VAL A 178 -1.43 11.01 -3.68
N LYS A 179 -0.57 10.04 -4.03
CA LYS A 179 0.62 10.24 -4.87
C LYS A 179 0.71 9.17 -5.94
N ASN A 180 1.34 9.49 -7.07
CA ASN A 180 1.67 8.47 -8.06
C ASN A 180 3.12 7.99 -7.89
N ALA A 181 3.34 6.71 -8.15
CA ALA A 181 4.67 6.11 -8.19
C ALA A 181 4.67 4.83 -9.04
N ARG A 182 5.82 4.49 -9.61
CA ARG A 182 6.01 3.26 -10.38
C ARG A 182 6.58 2.12 -9.52
N TYR A 183 6.08 1.97 -8.30
CA TYR A 183 6.51 0.86 -7.44
C TYR A 183 6.27 -0.49 -8.10
N ALA A 184 7.20 -1.43 -7.92
CA ALA A 184 7.16 -2.72 -8.60
C ALA A 184 5.83 -3.46 -8.42
N VAL A 185 5.30 -3.48 -7.19
CA VAL A 185 4.02 -4.13 -6.89
C VAL A 185 2.81 -3.43 -7.51
N LEU A 186 2.91 -2.14 -7.88
CA LEU A 186 1.84 -1.40 -8.55
C LEU A 186 1.92 -1.51 -10.07
N ARG A 187 3.13 -1.46 -10.65
CA ARG A 187 3.28 -1.50 -12.11
C ARG A 187 3.18 -2.92 -12.69
N ASN A 188 3.43 -3.95 -11.86
CA ASN A 188 3.44 -5.36 -12.29
C ASN A 188 2.12 -6.07 -11.99
N THR A 189 1.14 -5.40 -11.42
CA THR A 189 -0.23 -5.90 -11.24
C THR A 189 -1.11 -5.51 -12.41
N ASP A 190 -1.98 -6.43 -12.85
CA ASP A 190 -2.86 -6.26 -14.01
C ASP A 190 -4.19 -5.57 -13.65
N MET A 191 -4.47 -5.39 -12.37
CA MET A 191 -5.71 -4.82 -11.85
C MET A 191 -5.47 -3.46 -11.19
N THR A 192 -6.55 -2.79 -10.79
CA THR A 192 -6.49 -1.57 -9.98
C THR A 192 -5.76 -1.83 -8.67
N ALA A 193 -4.69 -1.08 -8.41
CA ALA A 193 -3.77 -1.32 -7.31
C ALA A 193 -3.40 -0.02 -6.56
N LEU A 194 -3.18 -0.16 -5.26
CA LEU A 194 -2.64 0.89 -4.42
C LEU A 194 -1.62 0.35 -3.40
N LEU A 195 -0.77 1.25 -2.89
CA LEU A 195 0.11 1.01 -1.75
C LEU A 195 -0.15 2.09 -0.69
N LEU A 196 -0.53 1.65 0.50
CA LEU A 196 -0.82 2.50 1.64
C LEU A 196 0.39 2.54 2.59
N GLU A 197 0.92 3.73 2.84
CA GLU A 197 1.89 4.03 3.90
C GLU A 197 1.14 4.51 5.15
N THR A 198 1.02 3.63 6.12
CA THR A 198 0.15 3.82 7.29
C THR A 198 0.65 4.83 8.30
N GLY A 199 1.90 5.27 8.21
CA GLY A 199 2.57 6.21 9.11
C GLY A 199 4.06 5.92 9.18
N PHE A 200 4.81 6.78 9.85
CA PHE A 200 6.27 6.67 9.95
C PHE A 200 6.68 5.86 11.18
N ILE A 201 7.23 4.66 10.96
CA ILE A 201 7.60 3.74 12.04
C ILE A 201 8.75 4.28 12.92
N ASP A 202 9.61 5.13 12.37
CA ASP A 202 10.74 5.78 13.06
C ASP A 202 10.35 7.09 13.77
N THR A 203 9.12 7.56 13.62
CA THR A 203 8.57 8.73 14.33
C THR A 203 7.70 8.29 15.49
N ALA A 204 8.08 8.66 16.71
CA ALA A 204 7.45 8.15 17.93
C ALA A 204 5.94 8.40 18.01
N SER A 205 5.43 9.54 17.50
CA SER A 205 4.00 9.82 17.45
C SER A 205 3.24 8.83 16.59
N ASP A 206 3.73 8.54 15.39
CA ASP A 206 3.09 7.61 14.45
C ASP A 206 3.26 6.16 14.93
N ALA A 207 4.45 5.82 15.45
CA ALA A 207 4.74 4.51 16.00
C ALA A 207 3.79 4.11 17.15
N ALA A 208 3.31 5.07 17.94
CA ALA A 208 2.32 4.82 18.99
C ALA A 208 0.99 4.31 18.41
N TYR A 209 0.57 4.81 17.26
CA TYR A 209 -0.61 4.29 16.53
C TYR A 209 -0.31 2.93 15.90
N LEU A 210 0.80 2.80 15.18
CA LEU A 210 1.19 1.59 14.47
C LEU A 210 1.35 0.39 15.41
N GLY A 211 1.92 0.59 16.60
CA GLY A 211 2.11 -0.45 17.62
C GLY A 211 0.87 -0.81 18.41
N SER A 212 -0.24 -0.08 18.29
CA SER A 212 -1.46 -0.30 19.03
C SER A 212 -2.40 -1.27 18.31
N ALA A 213 -2.78 -2.37 18.98
CA ALA A 213 -3.74 -3.32 18.44
C ALA A 213 -5.11 -2.70 18.13
N GLU A 214 -5.54 -1.68 18.92
CA GLU A 214 -6.75 -0.91 18.69
C GLU A 214 -6.64 -0.13 17.37
N TYR A 215 -5.54 0.58 17.15
CA TYR A 215 -5.36 1.36 15.91
C TYR A 215 -5.13 0.47 14.70
N GLN A 216 -4.46 -0.67 14.83
CA GLN A 216 -4.36 -1.67 13.76
C GLN A 216 -5.74 -2.16 13.32
N GLN A 217 -6.68 -2.33 14.26
CA GLN A 217 -8.08 -2.63 13.96
C GLN A 217 -8.75 -1.46 13.23
N LYS A 218 -8.57 -0.22 13.69
CA LYS A 218 -9.09 0.97 13.02
C LYS A 218 -8.54 1.15 11.59
N TYR A 219 -7.26 0.85 11.36
CA TYR A 219 -6.69 0.84 10.00
C TYR A 219 -7.41 -0.17 9.10
N ALA A 220 -7.62 -1.38 9.60
CA ALA A 220 -8.34 -2.42 8.85
C ALA A 220 -9.78 -1.99 8.52
N GLU A 221 -10.51 -1.42 9.48
CA GLU A 221 -11.88 -0.90 9.29
C GLU A 221 -11.92 0.26 8.29
N ALA A 222 -10.97 1.20 8.39
CA ALA A 222 -10.87 2.33 7.47
C ALA A 222 -10.58 1.90 6.03
N ILE A 223 -9.64 0.95 5.85
CA ILE A 223 -9.32 0.39 4.53
C ILE A 223 -10.55 -0.33 3.96
N ALA A 224 -11.21 -1.19 4.74
CA ALA A 224 -12.41 -1.90 4.30
C ALA A 224 -13.54 -0.95 3.91
N LYS A 225 -13.78 0.09 4.71
CA LYS A 225 -14.77 1.13 4.41
C LYS A 225 -14.44 1.86 3.11
N GLY A 226 -13.18 2.25 2.92
CA GLY A 226 -12.73 2.90 1.67
C GLY A 226 -12.90 2.00 0.45
N ILE A 227 -12.67 0.68 0.58
CA ILE A 227 -12.94 -0.30 -0.48
C ILE A 227 -14.44 -0.38 -0.79
N CYS A 228 -15.29 -0.48 0.23
CA CYS A 228 -16.74 -0.50 0.05
C CYS A 228 -17.26 0.75 -0.65
N GLU A 229 -16.78 1.93 -0.24
CA GLU A 229 -17.13 3.21 -0.88
C GLU A 229 -16.64 3.27 -2.33
N TYR A 230 -15.41 2.81 -2.61
CA TYR A 230 -14.89 2.72 -3.98
C TYR A 230 -15.74 1.78 -4.84
N VAL A 231 -16.09 0.62 -4.36
CA VAL A 231 -16.92 -0.35 -5.10
C VAL A 231 -18.37 0.11 -5.19
N GLY A 232 -18.85 0.98 -4.29
CA GLY A 232 -20.23 1.47 -4.23
C GLY A 232 -21.18 0.51 -3.51
N VAL A 233 -20.67 -0.20 -2.49
CA VAL A 233 -21.47 -1.07 -1.62
C VAL A 233 -21.52 -0.53 -0.21
N GLU A 234 -22.57 -0.89 0.54
CA GLU A 234 -22.72 -0.51 1.93
C GLU A 234 -21.63 -1.20 2.78
N TYR A 235 -20.98 -0.43 3.68
CA TYR A 235 -20.02 -0.96 4.64
C TYR A 235 -20.74 -1.51 5.86
N ASN A 236 -20.57 -2.80 6.13
CA ASN A 236 -21.06 -3.49 7.32
C ASN A 236 -19.88 -3.70 8.29
N GLY A 237 -19.79 -2.84 9.28
CA GLY A 237 -18.74 -2.77 10.29
C GLY A 237 -18.56 -4.01 11.16
#